data_0a84ad7c822da60d0ccbdf7be272a07f
#
_entry.id   0a84ad7c822da60d0ccbdf7be272a07f
#
_cell.length_a   1.000
_cell.length_b   1.000
_cell.length_c   1.000
_cell.angle_alpha   90.00
_cell.angle_beta   90.00
_cell.angle_gamma   90.00
#
_symmetry.space_group_name_H-M   'P 1'
#
loop_
_entity.id
_entity.type
_entity.pdbx_description
1 polymer ?
#
loop_
_entity_poly.entity_id
_entity_poly.type
_entity_poly.pdbx_seq_one_letter_code
_entity_poly.pdbx_strand_id
1 'polypeptide(L)'
;MFRTSDAFSSFAVPDIEAARRFYGDTLGLDVRDSDESGLLEIHLGPGAPVLVYPKPDHQPAVFTILNLPVDDIEAAVTDLNDKGVEMERYDVGGSTADDRGIHRGNGGPAIAWFTDPAGNIISVLQDTGG
;
A
#
# COMPACT_ATOMS: atom_id res chain seq x y z
N MET A 1 -6.09 -23.83 -18.48
CA MET A 1 -5.78 -24.04 -17.10
C MET A 1 -6.14 -22.83 -16.24
N PHE A 2 -5.23 -21.94 -15.96
CA PHE A 2 -5.60 -20.72 -15.20
C PHE A 2 -6.06 -19.63 -16.14
N ARG A 3 -7.06 -18.86 -15.71
CA ARG A 3 -7.48 -17.66 -16.42
C ARG A 3 -6.68 -16.49 -15.86
N THR A 4 -5.46 -16.34 -16.33
CA THR A 4 -4.50 -15.39 -15.76
C THR A 4 -4.95 -13.95 -15.91
N SER A 5 -5.74 -13.62 -16.93
CA SER A 5 -6.27 -12.26 -17.08
C SER A 5 -7.31 -11.91 -16.00
N ASP A 6 -7.87 -12.92 -15.34
CA ASP A 6 -8.84 -12.72 -14.24
C ASP A 6 -8.22 -12.90 -12.86
N ALA A 7 -6.92 -13.17 -12.79
CA ALA A 7 -6.24 -13.34 -11.52
C ALA A 7 -6.23 -12.02 -10.74
N PHE A 8 -6.36 -12.13 -9.43
CA PHE A 8 -6.34 -10.95 -8.57
C PHE A 8 -5.66 -11.28 -7.24
N SER A 9 -5.19 -10.23 -6.58
CA SER A 9 -4.60 -10.33 -5.24
C SER A 9 -5.61 -9.92 -4.19
N SER A 10 -5.39 -10.36 -2.96
CA SER A 10 -6.25 -9.97 -1.85
C SER A 10 -5.43 -9.82 -0.58
N PHE A 11 -5.97 -9.05 0.36
CA PHE A 11 -5.42 -9.01 1.71
C PHE A 11 -6.55 -8.79 2.71
N ALA A 12 -6.22 -9.02 3.98
CA ALA A 12 -7.21 -8.98 5.04
C ALA A 12 -7.02 -7.79 5.96
N VAL A 13 -8.11 -7.34 6.57
CA VAL A 13 -8.12 -6.32 7.61
C VAL A 13 -9.14 -6.74 8.67
N PRO A 14 -8.95 -6.36 9.94
CA PRO A 14 -9.96 -6.70 10.95
C PRO A 14 -11.18 -5.77 10.89
N ASP A 15 -11.03 -4.55 10.39
CA ASP A 15 -12.09 -3.54 10.35
C ASP A 15 -12.21 -2.97 8.93
N ILE A 16 -13.25 -3.39 8.24
CA ILE A 16 -13.48 -3.03 6.84
C ILE A 16 -13.77 -1.52 6.69
N GLU A 17 -14.44 -0.91 7.66
CA GLU A 17 -14.76 0.53 7.59
C GLU A 17 -13.50 1.39 7.75
N ALA A 18 -12.59 0.99 8.64
CA ALA A 18 -11.30 1.67 8.77
C ALA A 18 -10.49 1.56 7.47
N ALA A 19 -10.52 0.41 6.81
CA ALA A 19 -9.87 0.21 5.54
C ALA A 19 -10.48 1.09 4.45
N ARG A 20 -11.81 1.16 4.41
CA ARG A 20 -12.51 2.03 3.43
C ARG A 20 -12.05 3.48 3.55
N ARG A 21 -11.99 3.99 4.77
CA ARG A 21 -11.55 5.37 5.02
C ARG A 21 -10.08 5.56 4.66
N PHE A 22 -9.24 4.62 5.05
CA PHE A 22 -7.80 4.76 4.81
C PHE A 22 -7.47 4.72 3.31
N TYR A 23 -7.91 3.68 2.62
CA TYR A 23 -7.57 3.51 1.20
C TYR A 23 -8.33 4.49 0.31
N GLY A 24 -9.58 4.79 0.63
CA GLY A 24 -10.40 5.70 -0.16
C GLY A 24 -10.16 7.16 0.15
N ASP A 25 -10.24 7.55 1.41
CA ASP A 25 -10.16 8.97 1.79
C ASP A 25 -8.71 9.42 1.99
N THR A 26 -7.93 8.65 2.75
CA THR A 26 -6.56 9.05 3.06
C THR A 26 -5.64 8.89 1.86
N LEU A 27 -5.65 7.72 1.21
CA LEU A 27 -4.78 7.48 0.07
C LEU A 27 -5.38 7.96 -1.25
N GLY A 28 -6.68 8.20 -1.31
CA GLY A 28 -7.33 8.68 -2.53
C GLY A 28 -7.46 7.63 -3.63
N LEU A 29 -7.44 6.35 -3.27
CA LEU A 29 -7.59 5.28 -4.24
C LEU A 29 -9.07 5.05 -4.58
N ASP A 30 -9.32 4.41 -5.71
CA ASP A 30 -10.69 4.08 -6.16
C ASP A 30 -11.16 2.84 -5.41
N VAL A 31 -11.82 3.05 -4.27
CA VAL A 31 -12.33 1.98 -3.41
C VAL A 31 -13.82 1.85 -3.65
N ARG A 32 -14.26 0.64 -3.95
CA ARG A 32 -15.67 0.33 -4.20
C ARG A 32 -16.11 -0.83 -3.34
N ASP A 33 -17.40 -0.86 -3.02
CA ASP A 33 -17.99 -2.03 -2.38
C ASP A 33 -18.07 -3.15 -3.40
N SER A 34 -17.69 -4.36 -2.97
CA SER A 34 -17.87 -5.55 -3.79
C SER A 34 -19.35 -5.92 -3.85
N ASP A 35 -19.72 -6.66 -4.89
CA ASP A 35 -21.05 -7.26 -4.98
C ASP A 35 -21.30 -8.21 -3.81
N GLU A 36 -20.25 -8.78 -3.24
CA GLU A 36 -20.36 -9.60 -2.04
C GLU A 36 -20.30 -8.71 -0.80
N SER A 37 -21.26 -8.87 0.07
CA SER A 37 -21.40 -8.06 1.27
C SER A 37 -20.15 -8.16 2.16
N GLY A 38 -19.66 -7.01 2.62
CA GLY A 38 -18.55 -6.93 3.57
C GLY A 38 -17.17 -6.92 2.95
N LEU A 39 -17.07 -6.93 1.62
CA LEU A 39 -15.79 -6.90 0.91
C LEU A 39 -15.60 -5.57 0.21
N LEU A 40 -14.33 -5.16 0.04
CA LEU A 40 -13.98 -3.97 -0.73
C LEU A 40 -13.14 -4.37 -1.93
N GLU A 41 -13.21 -3.56 -2.97
CA GLU A 41 -12.35 -3.65 -4.15
C GLU A 41 -11.55 -2.37 -4.28
N ILE A 42 -10.23 -2.50 -4.43
CA ILE A 42 -9.36 -1.36 -4.74
C ILE A 42 -9.01 -1.44 -6.22
N HIS A 43 -9.48 -0.47 -6.98
CA HIS A 43 -9.28 -0.42 -8.43
C HIS A 43 -8.04 0.41 -8.74
N LEU A 44 -6.95 -0.26 -9.12
CA LEU A 44 -5.65 0.39 -9.37
C LEU A 44 -5.37 0.60 -10.84
N GLY A 45 -6.14 -0.05 -11.72
CA GLY A 45 -5.93 0.03 -13.15
C GLY A 45 -6.98 -0.78 -13.89
N PRO A 46 -6.77 -1.06 -15.18
CA PRO A 46 -7.80 -1.74 -15.99
C PRO A 46 -7.94 -3.24 -15.71
N GLY A 47 -7.06 -3.83 -14.93
CA GLY A 47 -7.17 -5.25 -14.60
C GLY A 47 -8.11 -5.50 -13.44
N ALA A 48 -8.05 -6.73 -12.91
CA ALA A 48 -8.86 -7.11 -11.75
C ALA A 48 -8.48 -6.28 -10.53
N PRO A 49 -9.45 -5.89 -9.70
CA PRO A 49 -9.14 -5.12 -8.50
C PRO A 49 -8.46 -5.98 -7.43
N VAL A 50 -7.80 -5.30 -6.48
CA VAL A 50 -7.33 -5.96 -5.25
C VAL A 50 -8.53 -6.09 -4.31
N LEU A 51 -8.73 -7.29 -3.78
CA LEU A 51 -9.85 -7.55 -2.88
C LEU A 51 -9.40 -7.38 -1.44
N VAL A 52 -10.21 -6.67 -0.63
CA VAL A 52 -9.96 -6.51 0.80
C VAL A 52 -11.10 -7.21 1.54
N TYR A 53 -10.77 -8.12 2.45
CA TYR A 53 -11.79 -8.88 3.17
C TYR A 53 -11.59 -8.77 4.68
N PRO A 54 -12.70 -8.84 5.45
CA PRO A 54 -12.59 -8.77 6.91
C PRO A 54 -12.13 -10.11 7.49
N LYS A 55 -11.22 -10.04 8.45
CA LYS A 55 -10.73 -11.22 9.14
C LYS A 55 -10.50 -10.83 10.60
N PRO A 56 -11.41 -11.23 11.52
CA PRO A 56 -11.33 -10.80 12.92
C PRO A 56 -10.03 -11.18 13.62
N ASP A 57 -9.43 -12.30 13.24
CA ASP A 57 -8.15 -12.76 13.79
C ASP A 57 -6.97 -12.37 12.90
N HIS A 58 -7.09 -11.27 12.19
CA HIS A 58 -6.07 -10.78 11.27
C HIS A 58 -4.72 -10.61 11.95
N GLN A 59 -3.68 -11.09 11.26
CA GLN A 59 -2.29 -10.80 11.61
C GLN A 59 -1.65 -10.13 10.41
N PRO A 60 -1.06 -8.94 10.59
CA PRO A 60 -0.48 -8.23 9.46
C PRO A 60 0.71 -8.99 8.88
N ALA A 61 0.87 -8.91 7.59
CA ALA A 61 2.02 -9.47 6.90
C ALA A 61 3.29 -8.73 7.33
N VAL A 62 4.40 -9.45 7.35
CA VAL A 62 5.71 -8.85 7.67
C VAL A 62 6.45 -8.47 6.40
N PHE A 63 5.73 -8.28 5.31
CA PHE A 63 6.26 -7.90 4.02
C PHE A 63 5.29 -6.93 3.35
N THR A 64 5.76 -6.26 2.29
CA THR A 64 4.95 -5.30 1.54
C THR A 64 3.84 -6.01 0.79
N ILE A 65 2.59 -5.60 1.03
CA ILE A 65 1.44 -6.18 0.35
C ILE A 65 1.02 -5.39 -0.88
N LEU A 66 1.42 -4.13 -0.98
CA LEU A 66 1.00 -3.24 -2.07
C LEU A 66 2.10 -2.22 -2.31
N ASN A 67 2.49 -2.07 -3.56
CA ASN A 67 3.53 -1.12 -3.97
C ASN A 67 2.90 -0.08 -4.89
N LEU A 68 3.03 1.20 -4.54
CA LEU A 68 2.40 2.30 -5.25
C LEU A 68 3.48 3.17 -5.88
N PRO A 69 3.73 3.02 -7.19
CA PRO A 69 4.72 3.88 -7.88
C PRO A 69 4.24 5.33 -7.90
N VAL A 70 5.18 6.25 -7.73
CA VAL A 70 4.91 7.70 -7.76
C VAL A 70 5.97 8.38 -8.63
N ASP A 71 5.62 9.56 -9.13
CA ASP A 71 6.55 10.35 -9.95
C ASP A 71 7.57 11.10 -9.09
N ASP A 72 7.19 11.49 -7.87
CA ASP A 72 8.02 12.26 -6.96
C ASP A 72 7.78 11.74 -5.53
N ILE A 73 8.74 10.95 -5.03
CA ILE A 73 8.57 10.32 -3.73
C ILE A 73 8.58 11.33 -2.58
N GLU A 74 9.32 12.43 -2.71
CA GLU A 74 9.34 13.44 -1.64
C GLU A 74 7.98 14.13 -1.54
N ALA A 75 7.36 14.44 -2.67
CA ALA A 75 6.00 14.99 -2.69
C ALA A 75 4.99 14.00 -2.13
N ALA A 76 5.12 12.71 -2.47
CA ALA A 76 4.24 11.68 -1.97
C ALA A 76 4.33 11.52 -0.45
N VAL A 77 5.55 11.51 0.09
CA VAL A 77 5.76 11.42 1.54
C VAL A 77 5.21 12.65 2.25
N THR A 78 5.42 13.85 1.69
CA THR A 78 4.86 15.08 2.25
C THR A 78 3.34 15.00 2.32
N ASP A 79 2.70 14.55 1.23
CA ASP A 79 1.25 14.42 1.18
C ASP A 79 0.74 13.43 2.22
N LEU A 80 1.40 12.29 2.34
CA LEU A 80 1.04 11.29 3.34
C LEU A 80 1.20 11.84 4.77
N ASN A 81 2.31 12.52 5.06
CA ASN A 81 2.53 13.13 6.37
C ASN A 81 1.47 14.17 6.69
N ASP A 82 1.06 14.96 5.70
CA ASP A 82 0.01 15.97 5.88
C ASP A 82 -1.34 15.33 6.23
N LYS A 83 -1.54 14.09 5.81
CA LYS A 83 -2.76 13.33 6.11
C LYS A 83 -2.64 12.48 7.37
N GLY A 84 -1.55 12.64 8.12
CA GLY A 84 -1.35 11.93 9.38
C GLY A 84 -0.70 10.55 9.23
N VAL A 85 -0.20 10.21 8.05
CA VAL A 85 0.48 8.94 7.82
C VAL A 85 1.97 9.13 8.00
N GLU A 86 2.57 8.36 8.91
CA GLU A 86 4.00 8.42 9.18
C GLU A 86 4.72 7.28 8.47
N MET A 87 5.92 7.58 7.96
CA MET A 87 6.73 6.56 7.30
C MET A 87 7.40 5.67 8.34
N GLU A 88 7.40 4.36 8.05
CA GLU A 88 8.13 3.39 8.85
C GLU A 88 9.61 3.45 8.50
N ARG A 89 10.46 3.05 9.45
CA ARG A 89 11.91 3.04 9.25
C ARG A 89 12.43 1.64 9.46
N TYR A 90 12.64 0.94 8.35
CA TYR A 90 13.15 -0.43 8.38
C TYR A 90 14.64 -0.43 8.11
N ASP A 91 15.33 -1.39 8.71
CA ASP A 91 16.73 -1.66 8.41
C ASP A 91 16.75 -2.67 7.26
N VAL A 92 16.99 -2.18 6.04
CA VAL A 92 17.08 -3.04 4.86
C VAL A 92 18.51 -2.99 4.33
N GLY A 93 19.16 -4.12 4.39
CA GLY A 93 20.56 -4.39 4.07
C GLY A 93 21.30 -3.35 3.25
N GLY A 94 22.11 -2.53 3.92
CA GLY A 94 22.93 -1.54 3.25
C GLY A 94 22.23 -0.24 2.89
N SER A 95 20.92 -0.15 3.11
CA SER A 95 20.16 1.06 2.84
C SER A 95 19.71 1.69 4.15
N THR A 96 19.87 3.00 4.29
CA THR A 96 19.46 3.74 5.47
C THR A 96 18.38 4.73 5.09
N ALA A 97 17.31 4.79 5.86
CA ALA A 97 16.27 5.78 5.68
C ALA A 97 16.82 7.18 6.00
N ASP A 98 16.44 8.16 5.19
CA ASP A 98 16.74 9.56 5.50
C ASP A 98 15.78 10.07 6.58
N ASP A 99 15.83 11.39 6.87
CA ASP A 99 15.01 12.00 7.91
C ASP A 99 13.50 11.79 7.68
N ARG A 100 13.11 11.54 6.45
CA ARG A 100 11.73 11.40 6.05
C ARG A 100 11.30 9.94 5.89
N GLY A 101 12.20 9.00 6.15
CA GLY A 101 11.92 7.58 5.99
C GLY A 101 12.13 7.06 4.57
N ILE A 102 12.74 7.85 3.70
CA ILE A 102 12.98 7.44 2.32
C ILE A 102 14.32 6.74 2.23
N HIS A 103 14.31 5.53 1.67
CA HIS A 103 15.50 4.75 1.43
C HIS A 103 15.98 4.97 0.00
N ARG A 104 17.27 5.30 -0.16
CA ARG A 104 17.91 5.52 -1.44
C ARG A 104 19.19 4.73 -1.52
N GLY A 105 19.67 4.53 -2.74
CA GLY A 105 20.91 3.79 -2.98
C GLY A 105 20.63 2.37 -3.40
N ASN A 106 21.63 1.52 -3.38
CA ASN A 106 21.55 0.10 -3.72
C ASN A 106 21.08 -0.20 -5.16
N GLY A 107 21.09 0.82 -6.05
CA GLY A 107 20.74 0.62 -7.45
C GLY A 107 19.25 0.39 -7.71
N GLY A 108 18.41 0.40 -6.68
CA GLY A 108 16.97 0.26 -6.83
C GLY A 108 16.26 1.61 -6.79
N PRO A 109 14.93 1.60 -6.85
CA PRO A 109 14.15 2.83 -6.73
C PRO A 109 14.26 3.41 -5.33
N ALA A 110 14.03 4.72 -5.22
CA ALA A 110 13.81 5.33 -3.91
C ALA A 110 12.48 4.80 -3.39
N ILE A 111 12.42 4.40 -2.12
CA ILE A 111 11.25 3.72 -1.57
C ILE A 111 11.03 4.14 -0.12
N ALA A 112 9.76 4.25 0.26
CA ALA A 112 9.36 4.49 1.64
C ALA A 112 8.17 3.59 1.97
N TRP A 113 8.07 3.18 3.23
CA TRP A 113 7.03 2.28 3.70
C TRP A 113 6.18 2.95 4.75
N PHE A 114 4.90 2.59 4.76
CA PHE A 114 3.96 2.95 5.82
C PHE A 114 3.00 1.79 6.03
N THR A 115 2.19 1.88 7.09
CA THR A 115 1.23 0.83 7.38
C THR A 115 -0.20 1.37 7.27
N ASP A 116 -1.13 0.47 6.95
CA ASP A 116 -2.55 0.78 7.05
C ASP A 116 -2.99 0.63 8.53
N PRO A 117 -4.25 0.96 8.87
CA PRO A 117 -4.74 0.82 10.25
C PRO A 117 -4.65 -0.61 10.80
N ALA A 118 -4.61 -1.61 9.93
CA ALA A 118 -4.50 -3.02 10.33
C ALA A 118 -3.05 -3.46 10.51
N GLY A 119 -2.07 -2.62 10.21
CA GLY A 119 -0.66 -2.97 10.27
C GLY A 119 -0.09 -3.58 9.00
N ASN A 120 -0.87 -3.68 7.93
CA ASN A 120 -0.36 -4.16 6.64
C ASN A 120 0.63 -3.14 6.07
N ILE A 121 1.72 -3.63 5.46
CA ILE A 121 2.82 -2.79 4.98
C ILE A 121 2.60 -2.41 3.52
N ILE A 122 2.69 -1.12 3.24
CA ILE A 122 2.52 -0.55 1.91
C ILE A 122 3.75 0.28 1.58
N SER A 123 4.17 0.28 0.31
CA SER A 123 5.26 1.11 -0.14
C SER A 123 4.81 2.16 -1.14
N VAL A 124 5.49 3.29 -1.14
CA VAL A 124 5.55 4.20 -2.28
C VAL A 124 6.97 4.14 -2.83
N LEU A 125 7.12 4.14 -4.14
CA LEU A 125 8.44 4.04 -4.74
C LEU A 125 8.50 4.89 -6.00
N GLN A 126 9.67 5.48 -6.20
CA GLN A 126 9.96 6.26 -7.39
C GLN A 126 11.09 5.57 -8.14
N ASP A 127 10.80 5.14 -9.36
CA ASP A 127 11.82 4.61 -10.23
C ASP A 127 12.74 5.77 -10.61
N THR A 128 14.03 5.65 -10.30
CA THR A 128 14.98 6.73 -10.58
C THR A 128 15.44 6.75 -12.02
N GLY A 129 14.69 6.15 -12.90
CA GLY A 129 14.84 6.37 -14.31
C GLY A 129 16.06 5.72 -14.92
N GLY A 130 16.31 4.61 -14.49
CA GLY A 130 17.42 3.91 -15.08
C GLY A 130 17.39 3.82 -16.57
#